data_e9c6ee267925946160a575f237514a04
#
_entry.id   e9c6ee267925946160a575f237514a04
#
_cell.length_a   1.000
_cell.length_b   1.000
_cell.length_c   1.000
_cell.angle_alpha   90.00
_cell.angle_beta   90.00
_cell.angle_gamma   90.00
#
_symmetry.space_group_name_H-M   'P 1'
#
loop_
_entity.id
_entity.type
_entity.pdbx_description
1 polymer ?
#
loop_
_entity_poly.entity_id
_entity_poly.type
_entity_poly.pdbx_seq_one_letter_code
_entity_poly.pdbx_strand_id
1 'polypeptide(L)'
;MGYASDIRMQKTFQHFLDTQYTDGGWRCNKFNFGRGPETEYSNPLPTLNILNAFRFSNYLNKESKLDKAVDFLLDHWTIKKPIGPCHYGIGTLFMQVEYPFRNYNLFLYVYVLSFYNCAKKDNRFLEALKILESKMIGNKIVVERVVPKLSKLSFCKKGESSEIATTHYYEILKNLEK
;
A
#
# COMPACT_ATOMS: atom_id res chain seq x y z
N MET A 1 15.21 6.62 -12.80
CA MET A 1 15.02 5.36 -12.06
C MET A 1 15.93 4.34 -12.74
N GLY A 2 16.53 3.41 -12.06
CA GLY A 2 17.53 2.48 -12.63
C GLY A 2 18.56 2.03 -11.58
N TYR A 3 18.36 2.41 -10.33
CA TYR A 3 19.28 2.09 -9.24
C TYR A 3 18.96 0.79 -8.51
N ALA A 4 17.96 0.02 -8.95
CA ALA A 4 17.59 -1.24 -8.27
C ALA A 4 18.73 -2.27 -8.26
N SER A 5 19.65 -2.23 -9.23
CA SER A 5 20.87 -3.05 -9.30
C SER A 5 22.07 -2.47 -8.53
N ASP A 6 21.99 -1.26 -7.99
CA ASP A 6 23.06 -0.66 -7.17
C ASP A 6 23.26 -1.52 -5.92
N ILE A 7 24.52 -1.81 -5.59
CA ILE A 7 24.87 -2.69 -4.46
C ILE A 7 24.33 -2.18 -3.11
N ARG A 8 24.19 -0.87 -2.94
CA ARG A 8 23.60 -0.27 -1.73
C ARG A 8 22.11 -0.57 -1.65
N MET A 9 21.39 -0.52 -2.78
CA MET A 9 19.98 -0.88 -2.86
C MET A 9 19.78 -2.39 -2.61
N GLN A 10 20.63 -3.24 -3.18
CA GLN A 10 20.58 -4.68 -2.93
C GLN A 10 20.79 -5.00 -1.44
N LYS A 11 21.75 -4.36 -0.78
CA LYS A 11 21.95 -4.49 0.67
C LYS A 11 20.72 -4.02 1.46
N THR A 12 20.03 -2.96 1.02
CA THR A 12 18.82 -2.47 1.66
C THR A 12 17.66 -3.47 1.50
N PHE A 13 17.46 -4.02 0.31
CA PHE A 13 16.45 -5.06 0.09
C PHE A 13 16.73 -6.30 0.93
N GLN A 14 18.01 -6.75 0.96
CA GLN A 14 18.38 -7.89 1.81
C GLN A 14 18.11 -7.60 3.29
N HIS A 15 18.46 -6.41 3.78
CA HIS A 15 18.18 -6.00 5.16
C HIS A 15 16.67 -6.04 5.46
N PHE A 16 15.80 -5.60 4.56
CA PHE A 16 14.36 -5.74 4.75
C PHE A 16 13.94 -7.21 4.87
N LEU A 17 14.43 -8.09 3.99
CA LEU A 17 14.14 -9.51 4.07
C LEU A 17 14.62 -10.15 5.39
N ASP A 18 15.76 -9.72 5.90
CA ASP A 18 16.34 -10.24 7.14
C ASP A 18 15.64 -9.73 8.40
N THR A 19 15.00 -8.56 8.32
CA THR A 19 14.31 -7.90 9.44
C THR A 19 12.78 -8.05 9.41
N GLN A 20 12.25 -8.86 8.50
CA GLN A 20 10.82 -9.16 8.43
C GLN A 20 10.38 -9.91 9.69
N TYR A 21 9.25 -9.51 10.26
CA TYR A 21 8.65 -10.18 11.41
C TYR A 21 7.92 -11.46 11.02
N THR A 22 7.65 -12.30 12.01
CA THR A 22 7.03 -13.63 11.81
C THR A 22 5.63 -13.54 11.21
N ASP A 23 4.91 -12.44 11.44
CA ASP A 23 3.59 -12.15 10.86
C ASP A 23 3.65 -11.69 9.40
N GLY A 24 4.85 -11.60 8.81
CA GLY A 24 5.07 -11.23 7.42
C GLY A 24 5.28 -9.73 7.19
N GLY A 25 5.03 -8.86 8.18
CA GLY A 25 5.17 -7.43 8.00
C GLY A 25 6.46 -6.83 8.59
N TRP A 26 6.50 -5.51 8.67
CA TRP A 26 7.56 -4.72 9.30
C TRP A 26 6.99 -3.74 10.31
N ARG A 27 7.74 -3.47 11.37
CA ARG A 27 7.34 -2.58 12.46
C ARG A 27 8.04 -1.22 12.36
N CYS A 28 7.35 -0.19 12.85
CA CYS A 28 7.98 1.08 13.15
C CYS A 28 8.62 1.01 14.55
N ASN A 29 9.94 1.10 14.62
CA ASN A 29 10.65 1.08 15.89
C ASN A 29 10.80 2.49 16.52
N LYS A 30 10.32 3.52 15.83
CA LYS A 30 10.47 4.92 16.27
C LYS A 30 9.30 5.39 17.12
N PHE A 31 8.09 4.94 16.83
CA PHE A 31 6.87 5.37 17.50
C PHE A 31 6.06 4.16 17.96
N ASN A 32 5.53 4.28 19.19
CA ASN A 32 4.60 3.33 19.76
C ASN A 32 3.46 4.13 20.41
N PHE A 33 2.31 4.18 19.75
CA PHE A 33 1.10 4.88 20.22
C PHE A 33 0.10 3.92 20.86
N GLY A 34 0.18 2.64 20.54
CA GLY A 34 -0.72 1.63 21.03
C GLY A 34 -0.24 0.93 22.28
N ARG A 35 -1.19 0.33 22.99
CA ARG A 35 -0.98 -0.52 24.16
C ARG A 35 -1.94 -1.69 24.06
N GLY A 36 -1.44 -2.91 24.28
CA GLY A 36 -2.24 -4.11 24.21
C GLY A 36 -1.81 -5.07 23.10
N PRO A 37 -2.47 -6.23 22.97
CA PRO A 37 -2.07 -7.31 22.05
C PRO A 37 -2.02 -6.89 20.58
N GLU A 38 -2.84 -5.91 20.20
CA GLU A 38 -2.86 -5.40 18.82
C GLU A 38 -1.55 -4.71 18.40
N THR A 39 -0.72 -4.29 19.37
CA THR A 39 0.59 -3.67 19.09
C THR A 39 1.68 -4.68 18.76
N GLU A 40 1.44 -5.97 19.02
CA GLU A 40 2.35 -7.06 18.65
C GLU A 40 2.39 -7.33 17.14
N TYR A 41 1.37 -6.88 16.40
CA TYR A 41 1.37 -6.95 14.94
C TYR A 41 2.38 -6.00 14.30
N SER A 42 2.80 -6.31 13.08
CA SER A 42 3.52 -5.37 12.22
C SER A 42 2.66 -4.15 11.84
N ASN A 43 3.30 -3.10 11.34
CA ASN A 43 2.60 -1.90 10.91
C ASN A 43 2.16 -2.01 9.44
N PRO A 44 0.87 -1.86 9.10
CA PRO A 44 0.39 -1.94 7.72
C PRO A 44 1.03 -0.94 6.76
N LEU A 45 1.15 0.34 7.11
CA LEU A 45 1.75 1.33 6.21
C LEU A 45 3.25 1.11 5.95
N PRO A 46 4.13 0.90 6.94
CA PRO A 46 5.50 0.48 6.69
C PRO A 46 5.62 -0.76 5.80
N THR A 47 4.80 -1.78 6.05
CA THR A 47 4.76 -3.00 5.23
C THR A 47 4.40 -2.69 3.78
N LEU A 48 3.35 -1.89 3.56
CA LEU A 48 2.91 -1.47 2.23
C LEU A 48 3.99 -0.65 1.49
N ASN A 49 4.69 0.25 2.20
CA ASN A 49 5.77 1.06 1.63
C ASN A 49 6.99 0.22 1.24
N ILE A 50 7.34 -0.80 2.03
CA ILE A 50 8.42 -1.72 1.71
C ILE A 50 8.04 -2.57 0.49
N LEU A 51 6.83 -3.10 0.41
CA LEU A 51 6.33 -3.76 -0.79
C LEU A 51 6.36 -2.83 -2.01
N ASN A 52 5.99 -1.56 -1.86
CA ASN A 52 6.08 -0.57 -2.93
C ASN A 52 7.53 -0.36 -3.43
N ALA A 53 8.52 -0.46 -2.56
CA ALA A 53 9.92 -0.41 -2.95
C ALA A 53 10.37 -1.68 -3.70
N PHE A 54 9.96 -2.86 -3.22
CA PHE A 54 10.31 -4.14 -3.84
C PHE A 54 9.76 -4.32 -5.26
N ARG A 55 8.69 -3.60 -5.66
CA ARG A 55 8.18 -3.65 -7.04
C ARG A 55 9.22 -3.24 -8.10
N PHE A 56 10.26 -2.53 -7.72
CA PHE A 56 11.35 -2.13 -8.60
C PHE A 56 12.56 -3.08 -8.55
N SER A 57 12.47 -4.14 -7.76
CA SER A 57 13.57 -5.07 -7.53
C SER A 57 13.38 -6.39 -8.32
N ASN A 58 14.46 -7.17 -8.41
CA ASN A 58 14.42 -8.52 -8.98
C ASN A 58 13.72 -9.56 -8.07
N TYR A 59 13.34 -9.18 -6.85
CA TYR A 59 12.62 -10.03 -5.89
C TYR A 59 11.12 -10.08 -6.14
N LEU A 60 10.56 -9.12 -6.87
CA LEU A 60 9.12 -9.06 -7.16
C LEU A 60 8.62 -10.38 -7.76
N ASN A 61 7.59 -10.97 -7.13
CA ASN A 61 6.95 -12.24 -7.51
C ASN A 61 7.91 -13.45 -7.58
N LYS A 62 9.06 -13.38 -6.89
CA LYS A 62 10.05 -14.45 -6.80
C LYS A 62 10.44 -14.79 -5.37
N GLU A 63 10.22 -13.88 -4.44
CA GLU A 63 10.61 -14.01 -3.04
C GLU A 63 9.38 -14.28 -2.17
N SER A 64 9.28 -15.47 -1.62
CA SER A 64 8.15 -15.94 -0.81
C SER A 64 7.89 -15.12 0.46
N LYS A 65 8.91 -14.45 0.98
CA LYS A 65 8.75 -13.51 2.11
C LYS A 65 7.86 -12.33 1.73
N LEU A 66 7.89 -11.89 0.47
CA LEU A 66 7.01 -10.81 0.00
C LEU A 66 5.55 -11.27 -0.08
N ASP A 67 5.30 -12.53 -0.44
CA ASP A 67 3.95 -13.09 -0.44
C ASP A 67 3.37 -13.10 0.99
N LYS A 68 4.17 -13.44 2.01
CA LYS A 68 3.76 -13.32 3.42
C LYS A 68 3.41 -11.89 3.82
N ALA A 69 4.14 -10.90 3.30
CA ALA A 69 3.84 -9.49 3.57
C ALA A 69 2.55 -9.03 2.88
N VAL A 70 2.25 -9.57 1.72
CA VAL A 70 0.96 -9.37 1.05
C VAL A 70 -0.17 -10.00 1.86
N ASP A 71 -0.02 -11.25 2.31
CA ASP A 71 -1.02 -11.94 3.15
C ASP A 71 -1.29 -11.17 4.44
N PHE A 72 -0.25 -10.65 5.11
CA PHE A 72 -0.42 -9.79 6.28
C PHE A 72 -1.33 -8.57 6.00
N LEU A 73 -1.18 -7.92 4.85
CA LEU A 73 -2.03 -6.80 4.47
C LEU A 73 -3.45 -7.24 4.09
N LEU A 74 -3.60 -8.38 3.43
CA LEU A 74 -4.89 -8.96 3.11
C LEU A 74 -5.64 -9.40 4.38
N ASP A 75 -4.94 -9.94 5.38
CA ASP A 75 -5.53 -10.25 6.69
C ASP A 75 -5.98 -8.98 7.40
N HIS A 76 -5.20 -7.90 7.32
CA HIS A 76 -5.62 -6.61 7.87
C HIS A 76 -6.89 -6.06 7.20
N TRP A 77 -7.10 -6.33 5.90
CA TRP A 77 -8.37 -6.00 5.23
C TRP A 77 -9.56 -6.69 5.89
N THR A 78 -9.41 -7.91 6.37
CA THR A 78 -10.44 -8.65 7.10
C THR A 78 -10.61 -8.13 8.53
N ILE A 79 -9.51 -7.91 9.24
CA ILE A 79 -9.49 -7.45 10.64
C ILE A 79 -10.07 -6.04 10.78
N LYS A 80 -9.69 -5.12 9.89
CA LYS A 80 -10.04 -3.68 9.83
C LYS A 80 -9.66 -2.87 11.06
N LYS A 81 -9.51 -3.48 12.23
CA LYS A 81 -9.13 -2.82 13.49
C LYS A 81 -7.75 -2.21 13.41
N PRO A 82 -7.46 -1.16 14.20
CA PRO A 82 -6.11 -0.63 14.33
C PRO A 82 -5.13 -1.69 14.86
N ILE A 83 -4.04 -1.90 14.14
CA ILE A 83 -2.96 -2.84 14.49
C ILE A 83 -1.58 -2.20 14.36
N GLY A 84 -0.61 -2.85 14.98
CA GLY A 84 0.79 -2.42 15.03
C GLY A 84 1.05 -1.25 15.96
N PRO A 85 2.32 -0.97 16.29
CA PRO A 85 2.70 0.08 17.23
C PRO A 85 2.17 1.48 16.90
N CYS A 86 1.88 1.75 15.62
CA CYS A 86 1.35 3.04 15.16
C CYS A 86 -0.18 3.05 14.94
N HIS A 87 -0.89 1.98 15.34
CA HIS A 87 -2.36 1.89 15.28
C HIS A 87 -2.96 2.21 13.90
N TYR A 88 -2.45 1.56 12.85
CA TYR A 88 -3.05 1.69 11.51
C TYR A 88 -4.32 0.83 11.41
N GLY A 89 -5.46 1.46 11.12
CA GLY A 89 -6.75 0.79 10.91
C GLY A 89 -7.37 1.09 9.55
N ILE A 90 -8.29 0.24 9.13
CA ILE A 90 -9.11 0.41 7.93
C ILE A 90 -10.45 1.03 8.33
N GLY A 91 -10.45 2.34 8.46
CA GLY A 91 -11.63 3.15 8.81
C GLY A 91 -11.91 4.22 7.76
N THR A 92 -12.72 5.23 8.12
CA THR A 92 -13.15 6.28 7.20
C THR A 92 -12.00 6.99 6.49
N LEU A 93 -10.89 7.27 7.18
CA LEU A 93 -9.74 7.95 6.57
C LEU A 93 -9.00 7.06 5.57
N PHE A 94 -8.88 5.75 5.87
CA PHE A 94 -8.30 4.79 4.95
C PHE A 94 -9.16 4.68 3.67
N MET A 95 -10.47 4.65 3.81
CA MET A 95 -11.40 4.49 2.69
C MET A 95 -11.46 5.71 1.75
N GLN A 96 -10.86 6.84 2.12
CA GLN A 96 -10.76 7.99 1.23
C GLN A 96 -9.68 7.80 0.16
N VAL A 97 -9.98 8.19 -1.06
CA VAL A 97 -9.00 8.24 -2.16
C VAL A 97 -8.04 9.40 -1.90
N GLU A 98 -6.88 9.09 -1.30
CA GLU A 98 -5.83 10.09 -1.05
C GLU A 98 -4.80 10.08 -2.17
N TYR A 99 -4.54 11.25 -2.72
CA TYR A 99 -3.46 11.43 -3.69
C TYR A 99 -2.86 12.86 -3.56
N PRO A 100 -1.53 13.04 -3.63
CA PRO A 100 -0.48 12.02 -3.70
C PRO A 100 -0.43 11.09 -2.48
N PHE A 101 0.08 9.88 -2.69
CA PHE A 101 0.20 8.85 -1.65
C PHE A 101 1.09 9.29 -0.49
N ARG A 102 0.52 9.46 0.70
CA ARG A 102 1.26 9.81 1.93
C ARG A 102 0.87 8.96 3.11
N ASN A 103 -0.39 8.71 3.30
CA ASN A 103 -0.93 7.94 4.41
C ASN A 103 -1.35 6.54 3.98
N TYR A 104 -1.64 5.69 4.95
CA TYR A 104 -2.28 4.41 4.71
C TYR A 104 -3.71 4.67 4.19
N ASN A 105 -3.96 4.34 2.93
CA ASN A 105 -5.23 4.61 2.26
C ASN A 105 -5.56 3.55 1.21
N LEU A 106 -6.82 3.47 0.84
CA LEU A 106 -7.38 2.49 -0.09
C LEU A 106 -6.67 2.49 -1.44
N PHE A 107 -6.41 3.66 -2.03
CA PHE A 107 -5.83 3.74 -3.35
C PHE A 107 -4.38 3.25 -3.37
N LEU A 108 -3.55 3.69 -2.40
CA LEU A 108 -2.18 3.18 -2.24
C LEU A 108 -2.17 1.66 -2.01
N TYR A 109 -3.10 1.17 -1.17
CA TYR A 109 -3.23 -0.26 -0.87
C TYR A 109 -3.50 -1.08 -2.14
N VAL A 110 -4.53 -0.73 -2.91
CA VAL A 110 -4.86 -1.42 -4.16
C VAL A 110 -3.74 -1.28 -5.19
N TYR A 111 -3.16 -0.08 -5.31
CA TYR A 111 -2.09 0.18 -6.26
C TYR A 111 -0.88 -0.72 -6.01
N VAL A 112 -0.39 -0.76 -4.78
CA VAL A 112 0.80 -1.56 -4.45
C VAL A 112 0.54 -3.05 -4.58
N LEU A 113 -0.60 -3.54 -4.07
CA LEU A 113 -0.91 -4.97 -4.12
C LEU A 113 -1.15 -5.48 -5.55
N SER A 114 -1.56 -4.62 -6.49
CA SER A 114 -1.74 -5.00 -7.89
C SER A 114 -0.46 -5.51 -8.58
N PHE A 115 0.72 -5.22 -8.03
CA PHE A 115 2.00 -5.73 -8.57
C PHE A 115 2.31 -7.17 -8.14
N TYR A 116 1.62 -7.72 -7.14
CA TYR A 116 1.90 -9.01 -6.54
C TYR A 116 0.93 -10.08 -7.02
N ASN A 117 1.46 -11.15 -7.64
CA ASN A 117 0.64 -12.21 -8.23
C ASN A 117 -0.25 -12.93 -7.21
N CYS A 118 0.21 -13.09 -5.98
CA CYS A 118 -0.57 -13.70 -4.90
C CYS A 118 -1.80 -12.86 -4.49
N ALA A 119 -1.77 -11.52 -4.68
CA ALA A 119 -2.90 -10.66 -4.38
C ALA A 119 -3.98 -10.64 -5.46
N LYS A 120 -3.62 -10.71 -6.75
CA LYS A 120 -4.50 -10.41 -7.88
C LYS A 120 -5.78 -11.23 -7.95
N LYS A 121 -5.74 -12.48 -7.44
CA LYS A 121 -6.89 -13.41 -7.43
C LYS A 121 -7.53 -13.55 -6.05
N ASP A 122 -7.01 -12.84 -5.04
CA ASP A 122 -7.56 -12.90 -3.69
C ASP A 122 -8.83 -12.05 -3.59
N ASN A 123 -9.88 -12.63 -3.04
CA ASN A 123 -11.18 -11.94 -2.91
C ASN A 123 -11.10 -10.66 -2.07
N ARG A 124 -10.21 -10.60 -1.08
CA ARG A 124 -9.98 -9.43 -0.21
C ARG A 124 -9.43 -8.25 -1.02
N PHE A 125 -8.50 -8.53 -1.94
CA PHE A 125 -7.96 -7.54 -2.86
C PHE A 125 -9.03 -7.08 -3.86
N LEU A 126 -9.78 -8.02 -4.45
CA LEU A 126 -10.82 -7.71 -5.43
C LEU A 126 -11.96 -6.88 -4.80
N GLU A 127 -12.30 -7.13 -3.54
CA GLU A 127 -13.24 -6.29 -2.77
C GLU A 127 -12.70 -4.86 -2.63
N ALA A 128 -11.42 -4.69 -2.25
CA ALA A 128 -10.79 -3.39 -2.13
C ALA A 128 -10.76 -2.63 -3.46
N LEU A 129 -10.42 -3.32 -4.55
CA LEU A 129 -10.44 -2.76 -5.90
C LEU A 129 -11.85 -2.29 -6.29
N LYS A 130 -12.87 -3.12 -6.09
CA LYS A 130 -14.26 -2.77 -6.38
C LYS A 130 -14.72 -1.53 -5.60
N ILE A 131 -14.30 -1.39 -4.34
CA ILE A 131 -14.61 -0.18 -3.55
C ILE A 131 -13.88 1.03 -4.13
N LEU A 132 -12.63 0.90 -4.56
CA LEU A 132 -11.90 1.99 -5.23
C LEU A 132 -12.64 2.41 -6.51
N GLU A 133 -13.05 1.46 -7.33
CA GLU A 133 -13.79 1.70 -8.59
C GLU A 133 -15.13 2.38 -8.37
N SER A 134 -15.84 2.03 -7.29
CA SER A 134 -17.12 2.68 -6.96
C SER A 134 -17.00 4.17 -6.63
N LYS A 135 -15.79 4.68 -6.41
CA LYS A 135 -15.48 6.09 -6.12
C LYS A 135 -15.05 6.88 -7.35
N MET A 136 -14.95 6.22 -8.50
CA MET A 136 -14.57 6.87 -9.75
C MET A 136 -15.77 7.59 -10.39
N ILE A 137 -15.48 8.67 -11.09
CA ILE A 137 -16.49 9.42 -11.86
C ILE A 137 -15.99 9.53 -13.31
N GLY A 138 -16.79 9.06 -14.26
CA GLY A 138 -16.44 9.10 -15.69
C GLY A 138 -15.11 8.39 -15.99
N ASN A 139 -14.88 7.23 -15.38
CA ASN A 139 -13.64 6.44 -15.47
C ASN A 139 -12.36 7.20 -14.99
N LYS A 140 -12.52 8.23 -14.17
CA LYS A 140 -11.41 8.99 -13.59
C LYS A 140 -11.38 8.87 -12.08
N ILE A 141 -10.18 8.82 -11.51
CA ILE A 141 -9.98 8.89 -10.07
C ILE A 141 -10.29 10.31 -9.59
N VAL A 142 -11.24 10.42 -8.66
CA VAL A 142 -11.54 11.65 -7.94
C VAL A 142 -10.81 11.65 -6.61
N VAL A 143 -10.06 12.72 -6.34
CA VAL A 143 -9.28 12.85 -5.10
C VAL A 143 -10.19 13.29 -3.96
N GLU A 144 -10.41 12.42 -2.97
CA GLU A 144 -11.26 12.75 -1.80
C GLU A 144 -10.44 13.41 -0.68
N ARG A 145 -9.12 13.17 -0.65
CA ARG A 145 -8.22 13.68 0.39
C ARG A 145 -6.87 14.10 -0.17
N VAL A 146 -6.40 15.26 0.28
CA VAL A 146 -5.04 15.76 0.02
C VAL A 146 -4.41 16.15 1.34
N VAL A 147 -3.16 15.76 1.58
CA VAL A 147 -2.41 16.21 2.75
C VAL A 147 -2.23 17.73 2.67
N PRO A 148 -2.50 18.52 3.73
CA PRO A 148 -2.50 19.99 3.66
C PRO A 148 -1.25 20.61 3.03
N LYS A 149 -0.07 20.06 3.30
CA LYS A 149 1.20 20.51 2.71
C LYS A 149 1.27 20.36 1.18
N LEU A 150 0.43 19.50 0.58
CA LEU A 150 0.39 19.21 -0.84
C LEU A 150 -0.82 19.86 -1.54
N SER A 151 -1.69 20.57 -0.82
CA SER A 151 -2.94 21.14 -1.36
C SER A 151 -2.73 22.21 -2.45
N LYS A 152 -1.51 22.77 -2.56
CA LYS A 152 -1.15 23.73 -3.60
C LYS A 152 -0.80 23.08 -4.95
N LEU A 153 -0.65 21.75 -5.02
CA LEU A 153 -0.34 21.06 -6.25
C LEU A 153 -1.56 21.06 -7.18
N SER A 154 -1.37 21.47 -8.43
CA SER A 154 -2.47 21.65 -9.39
C SER A 154 -3.13 20.35 -9.84
N PHE A 155 -2.38 19.23 -9.79
CA PHE A 155 -2.82 17.92 -10.30
C PHE A 155 -3.55 17.04 -9.28
N CYS A 156 -3.82 17.51 -8.08
CA CYS A 156 -4.42 16.69 -7.00
C CYS A 156 -5.27 17.51 -6.06
N LYS A 157 -6.25 18.26 -6.56
CA LYS A 157 -7.17 19.03 -5.71
C LYS A 157 -8.29 18.15 -5.18
N LYS A 158 -8.66 18.38 -3.93
CA LYS A 158 -9.76 17.66 -3.28
C LYS A 158 -11.09 17.94 -4.03
N GLY A 159 -11.82 16.88 -4.33
CA GLY A 159 -13.10 16.93 -5.05
C GLY A 159 -12.95 16.97 -6.58
N GLU A 160 -11.72 17.03 -7.10
CA GLU A 160 -11.45 17.06 -8.54
C GLU A 160 -10.87 15.72 -9.02
N SER A 161 -11.08 15.43 -10.30
CA SER A 161 -10.42 14.30 -10.96
C SER A 161 -8.94 14.61 -11.16
N SER A 162 -8.08 13.59 -11.01
CA SER A 162 -6.63 13.71 -11.25
C SER A 162 -6.20 12.78 -12.38
N GLU A 163 -5.67 13.34 -13.45
CA GLU A 163 -5.14 12.56 -14.59
C GLU A 163 -3.97 11.65 -14.15
N ILE A 164 -3.08 12.17 -13.30
CA ILE A 164 -1.93 11.38 -12.81
C ILE A 164 -2.42 10.23 -11.91
N ALA A 165 -3.37 10.48 -11.01
CA ALA A 165 -3.98 9.41 -10.22
C ALA A 165 -4.69 8.38 -11.11
N THR A 166 -5.39 8.83 -12.15
CA THR A 166 -6.06 7.95 -13.10
C THR A 166 -5.05 7.10 -13.89
N THR A 167 -3.88 7.63 -14.23
CA THR A 167 -2.80 6.84 -14.84
C THR A 167 -2.34 5.69 -13.92
N HIS A 168 -2.25 5.92 -12.60
CA HIS A 168 -1.95 4.84 -11.64
C HIS A 168 -3.07 3.79 -11.58
N TYR A 169 -4.33 4.19 -11.73
CA TYR A 169 -5.44 3.23 -11.83
C TYR A 169 -5.33 2.38 -13.09
N TYR A 170 -5.01 2.95 -14.25
CA TYR A 170 -4.77 2.17 -15.46
C TYR A 170 -3.56 1.23 -15.33
N GLU A 171 -2.55 1.61 -14.55
CA GLU A 171 -1.45 0.70 -14.23
C GLU A 171 -1.92 -0.49 -13.37
N ILE A 172 -2.88 -0.29 -12.45
CA ILE A 172 -3.53 -1.40 -11.73
C ILE A 172 -4.17 -2.37 -12.72
N LEU A 173 -5.02 -1.88 -13.63
CA LEU A 173 -5.69 -2.74 -14.62
C LEU A 173 -4.69 -3.52 -15.47
N LYS A 174 -3.65 -2.85 -15.97
CA LYS A 174 -2.58 -3.50 -16.74
C LYS A 174 -1.84 -4.58 -15.95
N ASN A 175 -1.71 -4.42 -14.63
CA ASN A 175 -1.09 -5.44 -13.79
C ASN A 175 -1.98 -6.67 -13.62
N LEU A 176 -3.31 -6.50 -13.62
CA LEU A 176 -4.27 -7.60 -13.49
C LEU A 176 -4.37 -8.47 -14.77
N GLU A 177 -4.06 -7.89 -15.93
CA GLU A 177 -4.05 -8.61 -17.22
C GLU A 177 -2.82 -9.53 -17.39
N LYS A 178 -1.79 -9.38 -16.55
CA LYS A 178 -0.55 -10.17 -16.58
C LYS A 178 -0.63 -11.38 -15.66
#